data_94826d5de086a7dca03b05567dc23e7d
#
_entry.id   94826d5de086a7dca03b05567dc23e7d
#
_cell.length_a   1.000
_cell.length_b   1.000
_cell.length_c   1.000
_cell.angle_alpha   90.00
_cell.angle_beta   90.00
_cell.angle_gamma   90.00
#
_symmetry.space_group_name_H-M   'P 1'
#
loop_
_entity.id
_entity.type
_entity.pdbx_description
1 polymer ?
#
loop_
_entity_poly.entity_id
_entity_poly.type
_entity_poly.pdbx_seq_one_letter_code
_entity_poly.pdbx_strand_id
1 'polypeptide(L)'
;FVFNINQFKKFIPYADHFNTFTMSEYNGLYPPYTFPIGVGGGQLGLFLIKPEIKFHNLIKKPYAFVYIQPSPIIGSHGKTCFLCYIEMISKKYSQQHDFFQVVIPPWIIEELQNDGNFKHRLKKAITTYYPNVWLKHQEESKDEFFHGQGKTLILRGDLLPQPRHIFISLLKYSVEDVLLTGDQSVTDAFSCCSKSK
;
A
#
# COMPACT_ATOMS: atom_id res chain seq x y z
N PHE A 1 -13.57 1.39 -13.43
CA PHE A 1 -14.71 2.05 -14.09
C PHE A 1 -14.24 2.55 -15.46
N VAL A 2 -14.77 1.99 -16.55
CA VAL A 2 -14.55 2.55 -17.88
C VAL A 2 -15.61 3.62 -18.10
N PHE A 3 -15.22 4.88 -17.99
CA PHE A 3 -16.11 5.98 -18.35
C PHE A 3 -16.26 6.05 -19.87
N ASN A 4 -17.46 5.76 -20.36
CA ASN A 4 -17.76 6.05 -21.75
C ASN A 4 -18.04 7.55 -21.90
N ILE A 5 -17.09 8.30 -22.49
CA ILE A 5 -17.20 9.75 -22.67
C ILE A 5 -18.46 10.16 -23.44
N ASN A 6 -18.96 9.30 -24.35
CA ASN A 6 -20.18 9.58 -25.09
C ASN A 6 -21.44 9.48 -24.21
N GLN A 7 -21.41 8.67 -23.15
CA GLN A 7 -22.48 8.66 -22.15
C GLN A 7 -22.38 9.92 -21.27
N PHE A 8 -21.18 10.34 -20.91
CA PHE A 8 -20.97 11.54 -20.12
C PHE A 8 -21.44 12.82 -20.84
N LYS A 9 -21.19 12.92 -22.15
CA LYS A 9 -21.67 14.04 -22.99
C LYS A 9 -23.19 14.18 -22.98
N LYS A 10 -23.96 13.11 -22.74
CA LYS A 10 -25.42 13.18 -22.61
C LYS A 10 -25.88 13.91 -21.36
N PHE A 11 -25.05 13.94 -20.30
CA PHE A 11 -25.38 14.62 -19.05
C PHE A 11 -24.94 16.09 -19.04
N ILE A 12 -24.07 16.51 -19.97
CA ILE A 12 -23.59 17.89 -20.07
C ILE A 12 -23.77 18.35 -21.52
N PRO A 13 -25.05 18.55 -21.97
CA PRO A 13 -25.34 18.84 -23.37
C PRO A 13 -24.83 20.20 -23.87
N TYR A 14 -24.38 21.07 -22.97
CA TYR A 14 -23.95 22.45 -23.30
C TYR A 14 -22.44 22.65 -23.13
N ALA A 15 -21.66 21.60 -22.95
CA ALA A 15 -20.19 21.75 -22.82
C ALA A 15 -19.56 21.70 -24.20
N ASP A 16 -18.96 22.83 -24.63
CA ASP A 16 -18.25 22.95 -25.90
C ASP A 16 -16.91 22.21 -25.90
N HIS A 17 -16.31 22.05 -24.70
CA HIS A 17 -15.03 21.39 -24.51
C HIS A 17 -15.08 20.38 -23.38
N PHE A 18 -14.50 19.19 -23.62
CA PHE A 18 -14.31 18.17 -22.63
C PHE A 18 -12.82 17.89 -22.45
N ASN A 19 -12.32 18.10 -21.24
CA ASN A 19 -11.02 17.61 -20.84
C ASN A 19 -11.22 16.42 -19.90
N THR A 20 -10.65 15.27 -20.25
CA THR A 20 -10.68 14.09 -19.41
C THR A 20 -9.34 13.92 -18.72
N PHE A 21 -9.39 13.71 -17.41
CA PHE A 21 -8.23 13.37 -16.59
C PHE A 21 -8.35 11.93 -16.17
N THR A 22 -7.28 11.17 -16.33
CA THR A 22 -7.23 9.80 -15.83
C THR A 22 -6.38 9.79 -14.58
N MET A 23 -6.80 9.03 -13.57
CA MET A 23 -5.99 8.79 -12.38
C MET A 23 -4.95 7.68 -12.62
N SER A 24 -4.75 7.29 -13.87
CA SER A 24 -3.81 6.28 -14.31
C SER A 24 -2.73 6.91 -15.17
N GLU A 25 -1.51 6.41 -15.07
CA GLU A 25 -0.39 6.76 -15.94
C GLU A 25 -0.62 6.31 -17.39
N TYR A 26 -1.67 5.54 -17.67
CA TYR A 26 -2.00 5.05 -19.00
C TYR A 26 -2.49 6.18 -19.89
N ASN A 27 -1.67 6.48 -20.88
CA ASN A 27 -1.98 7.46 -21.91
C ASN A 27 -2.88 6.83 -22.99
N GLY A 28 -3.93 7.52 -23.41
CA GLY A 28 -4.54 7.23 -24.69
C GLY A 28 -5.91 6.55 -24.71
N LEU A 29 -6.64 6.45 -23.61
CA LEU A 29 -8.03 5.96 -23.67
C LEU A 29 -8.97 6.86 -24.48
N TYR A 30 -8.68 8.18 -24.55
CA TYR A 30 -9.52 9.17 -25.23
C TYR A 30 -8.69 10.32 -25.84
N PRO A 31 -7.80 10.07 -26.81
CA PRO A 31 -7.14 11.16 -27.49
C PRO A 31 -8.18 12.01 -28.29
N PRO A 32 -7.97 13.34 -28.47
CA PRO A 32 -6.78 14.10 -28.08
C PRO A 32 -6.90 14.84 -26.73
N TYR A 33 -7.97 14.60 -25.96
CA TYR A 33 -8.32 15.40 -24.79
C TYR A 33 -8.11 14.69 -23.45
N THR A 34 -7.28 13.66 -23.43
CA THR A 34 -6.98 12.93 -22.21
C THR A 34 -5.63 13.35 -21.66
N PHE A 35 -5.63 13.82 -20.42
CA PHE A 35 -4.44 14.25 -19.72
C PHE A 35 -4.13 13.21 -18.62
N PRO A 36 -3.04 12.47 -18.72
CA PRO A 36 -2.67 11.50 -17.70
C PRO A 36 -2.24 12.23 -16.41
N ILE A 37 -2.72 11.73 -15.30
CA ILE A 37 -2.33 12.16 -13.96
C ILE A 37 -1.30 11.17 -13.43
N GLY A 38 -0.21 11.67 -12.89
CA GLY A 38 0.85 10.83 -12.34
C GLY A 38 2.11 11.62 -12.06
N VAL A 39 3.18 10.92 -11.72
CA VAL A 39 4.50 11.50 -11.45
C VAL A 39 5.45 11.07 -12.54
N GLY A 40 5.90 12.01 -13.36
CA GLY A 40 6.82 11.73 -14.44
C GLY A 40 6.77 12.73 -15.59
N GLY A 41 7.61 12.54 -16.61
CA GLY A 41 7.61 13.39 -17.81
C GLY A 41 6.31 13.24 -18.60
N GLY A 42 5.68 14.33 -18.97
CA GLY A 42 4.40 14.36 -19.71
C GLY A 42 3.16 14.09 -18.85
N GLN A 43 3.30 13.94 -17.54
CA GLN A 43 2.19 13.82 -16.61
C GLN A 43 1.81 15.18 -16.02
N LEU A 44 0.53 15.35 -15.65
CA LEU A 44 0.02 16.59 -15.06
C LEU A 44 0.28 16.72 -13.55
N GLY A 45 0.88 15.71 -12.93
CA GLY A 45 1.03 15.63 -11.48
C GLY A 45 -0.13 14.89 -10.80
N LEU A 46 -0.19 14.97 -9.48
CA LEU A 46 -1.21 14.33 -8.67
C LEU A 46 -2.27 15.32 -8.22
N PHE A 47 -3.54 14.92 -8.25
CA PHE A 47 -4.62 15.68 -7.60
C PHE A 47 -4.56 15.49 -6.09
N LEU A 48 -3.77 16.32 -5.44
CA LEU A 48 -3.71 16.32 -3.98
C LEU A 48 -5.01 16.91 -3.42
N ILE A 49 -5.67 16.15 -2.59
CA ILE A 49 -6.90 16.57 -1.91
C ILE A 49 -6.61 16.74 -0.42
N LYS A 50 -7.24 17.74 0.20
CA LYS A 50 -7.26 17.86 1.66
C LYS A 50 -8.51 17.14 2.17
N PRO A 51 -8.41 15.90 2.65
CA PRO A 51 -9.58 15.18 3.10
C PRO A 51 -10.08 15.76 4.43
N GLU A 52 -11.38 15.97 4.53
CA GLU A 52 -12.06 16.26 5.79
C GLU A 52 -12.27 14.96 6.58
N ILE A 53 -11.18 14.39 7.07
CA ILE A 53 -11.18 13.10 7.78
C ILE A 53 -10.62 13.33 9.18
N LYS A 54 -11.33 12.82 10.19
CA LYS A 54 -10.75 12.65 11.54
C LYS A 54 -9.84 11.45 11.52
N PHE A 55 -8.55 11.68 11.72
CA PHE A 55 -7.56 10.62 11.75
C PHE A 55 -7.50 9.99 13.14
N HIS A 56 -7.46 8.66 13.19
CA HIS A 56 -7.37 7.88 14.42
C HIS A 56 -6.11 7.03 14.42
N ASN A 57 -5.30 7.13 15.46
CA ASN A 57 -4.16 6.25 15.63
C ASN A 57 -4.62 4.89 16.17
N LEU A 58 -4.82 3.93 15.27
CA LEU A 58 -5.33 2.60 15.58
C LEU A 58 -4.27 1.67 16.17
N ILE A 59 -3.00 1.94 15.90
CA ILE A 59 -1.88 1.11 16.35
C ILE A 59 -0.92 1.98 17.15
N LYS A 60 -0.86 1.74 18.45
CA LYS A 60 -0.03 2.56 19.37
C LYS A 60 1.48 2.33 19.20
N LYS A 61 1.88 1.20 18.66
CA LYS A 61 3.30 0.83 18.45
C LYS A 61 3.76 1.20 17.04
N PRO A 62 5.05 1.46 16.81
CA PRO A 62 5.58 1.74 15.48
C PRO A 62 5.27 0.61 14.49
N TYR A 63 4.84 0.98 13.29
CA TYR A 63 4.53 0.04 12.22
C TYR A 63 4.77 0.63 10.84
N ALA A 64 5.14 -0.25 9.91
CA ALA A 64 5.18 0.06 8.48
C ALA A 64 3.85 -0.32 7.81
N PHE A 65 3.58 0.28 6.65
CA PHE A 65 2.35 0.06 5.92
C PHE A 65 2.63 -0.39 4.48
N VAL A 66 1.99 -1.48 4.08
CA VAL A 66 2.08 -2.08 2.75
C VAL A 66 0.70 -2.20 2.14
N TYR A 67 0.54 -1.69 0.94
CA TYR A 67 -0.65 -1.88 0.13
C TYR A 67 -0.28 -2.20 -1.31
N ILE A 68 -0.25 -3.49 -1.62
CA ILE A 68 0.07 -4.04 -2.93
C ILE A 68 -1.16 -4.79 -3.45
N GLN A 69 -1.53 -4.53 -4.69
CA GLN A 69 -2.65 -5.22 -5.34
C GLN A 69 -2.25 -6.62 -5.82
N PRO A 70 -3.10 -7.64 -5.59
CA PRO A 70 -2.92 -8.98 -6.13
C PRO A 70 -3.32 -9.00 -7.62
N SER A 71 -2.54 -8.36 -8.49
CA SER A 71 -2.82 -8.36 -9.92
C SER A 71 -2.01 -9.45 -10.63
N PRO A 72 -2.59 -10.23 -11.57
CA PRO A 72 -1.82 -11.16 -12.40
C PRO A 72 -0.70 -10.47 -13.19
N ILE A 73 -0.89 -9.22 -13.57
CA ILE A 73 0.11 -8.39 -14.27
C ILE A 73 1.19 -7.90 -13.29
N ILE A 74 0.81 -7.53 -12.09
CA ILE A 74 1.68 -7.02 -11.02
C ILE A 74 2.03 -8.13 -10.01
N GLY A 75 1.26 -9.22 -9.99
CA GLY A 75 1.31 -10.27 -8.97
C GLY A 75 2.68 -10.93 -8.79
N SER A 76 3.38 -11.25 -9.89
CA SER A 76 4.74 -11.79 -9.82
C SER A 76 5.74 -10.78 -9.27
N HIS A 77 5.59 -9.52 -9.64
CA HIS A 77 6.41 -8.43 -9.13
C HIS A 77 6.01 -8.01 -7.72
N GLY A 78 4.74 -8.13 -7.36
CA GLY A 78 4.23 -7.81 -6.02
C GLY A 78 4.95 -8.58 -4.91
N LYS A 79 5.11 -9.90 -5.04
CA LYS A 79 5.88 -10.72 -4.10
C LYS A 79 7.34 -10.26 -3.99
N THR A 80 7.98 -9.97 -5.12
CA THR A 80 9.37 -9.51 -5.15
C THR A 80 9.52 -8.13 -4.53
N CYS A 81 8.64 -7.18 -4.88
CA CYS A 81 8.61 -5.85 -4.28
C CYS A 81 8.40 -5.92 -2.76
N PHE A 82 7.50 -6.78 -2.31
CA PHE A 82 7.28 -7.01 -0.88
C PHE A 82 8.54 -7.54 -0.19
N LEU A 83 9.22 -8.54 -0.77
CA LEU A 83 10.45 -9.10 -0.19
C LEU A 83 11.57 -8.07 -0.09
N CYS A 84 11.80 -7.28 -1.13
CA CYS A 84 12.79 -6.21 -1.09
C CYS A 84 12.44 -5.14 -0.04
N TYR A 85 11.18 -4.75 0.02
CA TYR A 85 10.71 -3.78 0.98
C TYR A 85 10.82 -4.27 2.42
N ILE A 86 10.35 -5.50 2.72
CA ILE A 86 10.38 -6.05 4.07
C ILE A 86 11.81 -6.24 4.59
N GLU A 87 12.75 -6.62 3.72
CA GLU A 87 14.17 -6.68 4.06
C GLU A 87 14.73 -5.30 4.42
N MET A 88 14.45 -4.30 3.58
CA MET A 88 14.88 -2.92 3.79
C MET A 88 14.38 -2.35 5.12
N ILE A 89 13.08 -2.45 5.40
CA ILE A 89 12.49 -1.93 6.63
C ILE A 89 12.93 -2.73 7.87
N SER A 90 13.08 -4.05 7.74
CA SER A 90 13.58 -4.89 8.84
C SER A 90 14.99 -4.49 9.22
N LYS A 91 15.87 -4.27 8.25
CA LYS A 91 17.22 -3.77 8.49
C LYS A 91 17.23 -2.39 9.16
N LYS A 92 16.43 -1.45 8.65
CA LYS A 92 16.36 -0.07 9.16
C LYS A 92 15.79 -0.03 10.57
N TYR A 93 14.61 -0.63 10.77
CA TYR A 93 13.86 -0.47 12.03
C TYR A 93 14.29 -1.42 13.14
N SER A 94 14.97 -2.51 12.84
CA SER A 94 15.56 -3.36 13.89
C SER A 94 16.62 -2.65 14.72
N GLN A 95 17.24 -1.60 14.19
CA GLN A 95 18.18 -0.78 14.94
C GLN A 95 17.51 0.13 15.98
N GLN A 96 16.21 0.39 15.82
CA GLN A 96 15.44 1.34 16.63
C GLN A 96 14.39 0.66 17.51
N HIS A 97 13.91 -0.52 17.10
CA HIS A 97 12.79 -1.21 17.72
C HIS A 97 13.02 -2.70 17.86
N ASP A 98 12.91 -3.21 19.09
CA ASP A 98 12.91 -4.66 19.35
C ASP A 98 11.58 -5.32 19.03
N PHE A 99 10.52 -4.52 18.90
CA PHE A 99 9.20 -4.94 18.48
C PHE A 99 8.71 -4.01 17.36
N PHE A 100 8.40 -4.61 16.21
CA PHE A 100 7.92 -3.84 15.06
C PHE A 100 6.74 -4.56 14.39
N GLN A 101 5.87 -3.80 13.74
CA GLN A 101 4.72 -4.33 13.04
C GLN A 101 4.74 -3.90 11.57
N VAL A 102 4.14 -4.71 10.71
CA VAL A 102 3.94 -4.38 9.30
C VAL A 102 2.50 -4.72 8.95
N VAL A 103 1.73 -3.70 8.62
CA VAL A 103 0.37 -3.88 8.08
C VAL A 103 0.50 -4.28 6.62
N ILE A 104 -0.10 -5.40 6.27
CA ILE A 104 -0.02 -6.01 4.93
C ILE A 104 -1.40 -6.42 4.42
N PRO A 105 -1.62 -6.48 3.11
CA PRO A 105 -2.85 -7.06 2.56
C PRO A 105 -2.99 -8.56 2.93
N PRO A 106 -4.21 -9.06 3.19
CA PRO A 106 -4.45 -10.45 3.60
C PRO A 106 -3.88 -11.48 2.62
N TRP A 107 -3.94 -11.21 1.32
CA TRP A 107 -3.44 -12.11 0.29
C TRP A 107 -1.94 -12.46 0.45
N ILE A 108 -1.14 -11.57 1.04
CA ILE A 108 0.28 -11.85 1.33
C ILE A 108 0.40 -12.97 2.36
N ILE A 109 -0.47 -12.97 3.37
CA ILE A 109 -0.48 -14.03 4.38
C ILE A 109 -0.89 -15.36 3.76
N GLU A 110 -1.95 -15.36 2.94
CA GLU A 110 -2.42 -16.54 2.21
C GLU A 110 -1.30 -17.12 1.33
N GLU A 111 -0.58 -16.27 0.61
CA GLU A 111 0.56 -16.68 -0.20
C GLU A 111 1.73 -17.22 0.65
N LEU A 112 2.01 -16.62 1.81
CA LEU A 112 3.03 -17.14 2.72
C LEU A 112 2.70 -18.51 3.31
N GLN A 113 1.42 -18.84 3.41
CA GLN A 113 0.96 -20.17 3.86
C GLN A 113 1.02 -21.21 2.74
N ASN A 114 0.73 -20.79 1.49
CA ASN A 114 0.56 -21.69 0.36
C ASN A 114 1.82 -21.82 -0.52
N ASP A 115 2.71 -20.82 -0.53
CA ASP A 115 3.94 -20.81 -1.35
C ASP A 115 5.20 -20.98 -0.46
N GLY A 116 5.69 -22.21 -0.37
CA GLY A 116 6.88 -22.55 0.40
C GLY A 116 8.15 -21.81 -0.03
N ASN A 117 8.28 -21.48 -1.33
CA ASN A 117 9.42 -20.71 -1.82
C ASN A 117 9.32 -19.24 -1.37
N PHE A 118 8.15 -18.66 -1.44
CA PHE A 118 7.93 -17.30 -0.93
C PHE A 118 8.18 -17.20 0.57
N LYS A 119 7.69 -18.20 1.35
CA LYS A 119 7.96 -18.34 2.78
C LYS A 119 9.47 -18.44 3.08
N HIS A 120 10.20 -19.28 2.32
CA HIS A 120 11.64 -19.44 2.49
C HIS A 120 12.40 -18.13 2.20
N ARG A 121 12.06 -17.45 1.12
CA ARG A 121 12.66 -16.16 0.74
C ARG A 121 12.38 -15.08 1.81
N LEU A 122 11.17 -15.03 2.34
CA LEU A 122 10.83 -14.12 3.44
C LEU A 122 11.69 -14.42 4.67
N LYS A 123 11.79 -15.69 5.06
CA LYS A 123 12.62 -16.11 6.19
C LYS A 123 14.06 -15.59 6.05
N LYS A 124 14.66 -15.81 4.89
CA LYS A 124 16.02 -15.33 4.59
C LYS A 124 16.14 -13.79 4.68
N ALA A 125 15.15 -13.06 4.22
CA ALA A 125 15.15 -11.59 4.18
C ALA A 125 15.08 -10.95 5.57
N ILE A 126 14.38 -11.57 6.54
CA ILE A 126 14.02 -10.87 7.79
C ILE A 126 14.60 -11.47 9.06
N THR A 127 14.90 -12.78 9.11
CA THR A 127 15.25 -13.44 10.39
C THR A 127 16.62 -13.01 10.97
N THR A 128 17.49 -12.44 10.15
CA THR A 128 18.73 -11.80 10.64
C THR A 128 18.44 -10.58 11.51
N TYR A 129 17.34 -9.88 11.26
CA TYR A 129 16.93 -8.65 11.92
C TYR A 129 15.87 -8.87 13.00
N TYR A 130 14.90 -9.71 12.68
CA TYR A 130 13.79 -10.11 13.54
C TYR A 130 13.67 -11.64 13.52
N PRO A 131 14.39 -12.34 14.40
CA PRO A 131 14.38 -13.80 14.41
C PRO A 131 13.03 -14.40 14.80
N ASN A 132 12.21 -13.65 15.54
CA ASN A 132 10.88 -14.07 15.93
C ASN A 132 9.82 -13.36 15.09
N VAL A 133 9.00 -14.12 14.35
CA VAL A 133 8.00 -13.57 13.42
C VAL A 133 6.63 -14.18 13.69
N TRP A 134 5.64 -13.33 13.80
CA TRP A 134 4.25 -13.69 14.01
C TRP A 134 3.38 -13.22 12.85
N LEU A 135 2.39 -14.04 12.50
CA LEU A 135 1.30 -13.66 11.60
C LEU A 135 0.04 -13.35 12.41
N LYS A 136 -0.66 -12.32 12.04
CA LYS A 136 -1.97 -11.99 12.59
C LYS A 136 -2.98 -11.89 11.45
N HIS A 137 -3.89 -12.87 11.36
CA HIS A 137 -4.89 -12.98 10.29
C HIS A 137 -6.24 -12.40 10.69
N GLN A 138 -6.60 -12.58 11.96
CA GLN A 138 -7.86 -12.16 12.57
C GLN A 138 -7.58 -11.46 13.88
N GLU A 139 -8.56 -10.75 14.41
CA GLU A 139 -8.37 -9.97 15.63
C GLU A 139 -7.84 -10.80 16.80
N GLU A 140 -8.30 -12.04 16.92
CA GLU A 140 -7.96 -12.93 18.05
C GLU A 140 -6.86 -13.96 17.71
N SER A 141 -6.51 -14.15 16.43
CA SER A 141 -5.48 -15.12 16.02
C SER A 141 -4.10 -14.47 15.89
N LYS A 142 -3.12 -15.09 16.50
CA LYS A 142 -1.72 -14.73 16.36
C LYS A 142 -0.92 -16.03 16.29
N ASP A 143 -0.47 -16.35 15.08
CA ASP A 143 0.27 -17.57 14.82
C ASP A 143 1.77 -17.29 14.75
N GLU A 144 2.54 -18.08 15.47
CA GLU A 144 4.00 -18.04 15.37
C GLU A 144 4.43 -18.62 14.03
N PHE A 145 5.15 -17.81 13.25
CA PHE A 145 5.53 -18.15 11.88
C PHE A 145 7.00 -18.57 11.76
N PHE A 146 7.88 -17.83 12.44
CA PHE A 146 9.27 -18.21 12.63
C PHE A 146 9.63 -18.02 14.09
N HIS A 147 10.12 -19.09 14.69
CA HIS A 147 10.55 -19.08 16.09
C HIS A 147 12.02 -18.70 16.20
N GLY A 148 12.30 -17.71 17.02
CA GLY A 148 13.65 -17.26 17.35
C GLY A 148 13.68 -16.46 18.64
N GLN A 149 14.83 -16.25 19.19
CA GLN A 149 14.99 -15.44 20.40
C GLN A 149 15.36 -14.00 20.02
N GLY A 150 14.80 -13.03 20.75
CA GLY A 150 15.12 -11.63 20.59
C GLY A 150 14.01 -10.81 19.92
N LYS A 151 14.38 -10.02 18.90
CA LYS A 151 13.48 -9.04 18.28
C LYS A 151 12.32 -9.70 17.56
N THR A 152 11.16 -9.07 17.66
CA THR A 152 9.90 -9.60 17.15
C THR A 152 9.30 -8.72 16.06
N LEU A 153 8.96 -9.34 14.93
CA LEU A 153 8.18 -8.74 13.85
C LEU A 153 6.79 -9.35 13.81
N ILE A 154 5.76 -8.52 13.66
CA ILE A 154 4.38 -8.99 13.45
C ILE A 154 3.89 -8.53 12.08
N LEU A 155 3.48 -9.48 11.24
CA LEU A 155 2.80 -9.21 9.98
C LEU A 155 1.28 -9.19 10.23
N ARG A 156 0.68 -8.00 10.05
CA ARG A 156 -0.71 -7.68 10.38
C ARG A 156 -1.59 -7.70 9.13
N GLY A 157 -2.16 -8.86 8.78
CA GLY A 157 -3.17 -8.98 7.73
C GLY A 157 -4.61 -8.76 8.21
N ASP A 158 -4.80 -8.67 9.52
CA ASP A 158 -6.10 -8.46 10.18
C ASP A 158 -6.64 -7.02 10.03
N LEU A 159 -5.83 -6.08 9.58
CA LEU A 159 -6.19 -4.67 9.49
C LEU A 159 -6.60 -4.20 8.09
N LEU A 160 -6.60 -5.05 7.10
CA LEU A 160 -7.03 -4.76 5.73
C LEU A 160 -7.95 -5.88 5.20
N PRO A 161 -8.93 -5.59 4.33
CA PRO A 161 -9.27 -4.26 3.79
C PRO A 161 -10.04 -3.40 4.80
N GLN A 162 -9.98 -2.08 4.64
CA GLN A 162 -10.67 -1.11 5.50
C GLN A 162 -11.37 -0.02 4.69
N PRO A 163 -12.41 0.61 5.23
CA PRO A 163 -12.96 1.84 4.67
C PRO A 163 -11.88 2.91 4.50
N ARG A 164 -12.02 3.76 3.46
CA ARG A 164 -10.99 4.72 3.06
C ARG A 164 -10.47 5.59 4.20
N HIS A 165 -11.32 6.09 5.09
CA HIS A 165 -10.92 6.93 6.21
C HIS A 165 -10.03 6.20 7.22
N ILE A 166 -10.28 4.90 7.44
CA ILE A 166 -9.44 4.03 8.27
C ILE A 166 -8.11 3.73 7.56
N PHE A 167 -8.18 3.38 6.27
CA PHE A 167 -6.99 3.16 5.43
C PHE A 167 -6.04 4.34 5.48
N ILE A 168 -6.55 5.57 5.28
CA ILE A 168 -5.74 6.79 5.32
C ILE A 168 -5.20 7.05 6.73
N SER A 169 -5.96 6.71 7.77
CA SER A 169 -5.48 6.82 9.16
C SER A 169 -4.31 5.86 9.42
N LEU A 170 -4.42 4.61 8.97
CA LEU A 170 -3.31 3.63 9.05
C LEU A 170 -2.08 4.12 8.29
N LEU A 171 -2.26 4.65 7.10
CA LEU A 171 -1.18 5.18 6.27
C LEU A 171 -0.50 6.39 6.95
N LYS A 172 -1.28 7.33 7.48
CA LYS A 172 -0.79 8.56 8.13
C LYS A 172 0.06 8.30 9.37
N TYR A 173 -0.31 7.32 10.19
CA TYR A 173 0.37 7.02 11.45
C TYR A 173 1.43 5.93 11.32
N SER A 174 1.64 5.37 10.14
CA SER A 174 2.76 4.48 9.87
C SER A 174 4.11 5.23 9.91
N VAL A 175 5.19 4.49 9.95
CA VAL A 175 6.51 5.05 9.69
C VAL A 175 6.59 5.67 8.29
N GLU A 176 7.61 6.45 8.02
CA GLU A 176 7.75 7.20 6.76
C GLU A 176 7.93 6.30 5.52
N ASP A 177 8.51 5.11 5.71
CA ASP A 177 8.68 4.15 4.63
C ASP A 177 7.40 3.35 4.43
N VAL A 178 6.75 3.52 3.30
CA VAL A 178 5.53 2.79 2.91
C VAL A 178 5.71 2.14 1.55
N LEU A 179 5.04 1.02 1.33
CA LEU A 179 5.00 0.37 0.02
C LEU A 179 3.57 0.42 -0.53
N LEU A 180 3.39 1.17 -1.59
CA LEU A 180 2.07 1.39 -2.20
C LEU A 180 2.12 1.04 -3.68
N THR A 181 1.04 0.45 -4.18
CA THR A 181 0.78 0.28 -5.60
C THR A 181 -0.60 0.82 -5.95
N GLY A 182 -0.68 1.47 -7.12
CA GLY A 182 -1.90 2.11 -7.60
C GLY A 182 -1.97 3.60 -7.27
N ASP A 183 -2.44 4.36 -8.25
CA ASP A 183 -2.43 5.83 -8.27
C ASP A 183 -3.19 6.44 -7.09
N GLN A 184 -4.31 5.83 -6.69
CA GLN A 184 -5.13 6.34 -5.60
C GLN A 184 -4.42 6.27 -4.24
N SER A 185 -3.75 5.16 -3.94
CA SER A 185 -3.04 4.99 -2.67
C SER A 185 -1.83 5.92 -2.57
N VAL A 186 -1.14 6.14 -3.69
CA VAL A 186 -0.03 7.10 -3.80
C VAL A 186 -0.54 8.54 -3.63
N THR A 187 -1.65 8.89 -4.29
CA THR A 187 -2.30 10.20 -4.13
C THR A 187 -2.75 10.43 -2.69
N ASP A 188 -3.34 9.43 -2.03
CA ASP A 188 -3.74 9.51 -0.63
C ASP A 188 -2.53 9.70 0.30
N ALA A 189 -1.41 9.03 0.01
CA ALA A 189 -0.17 9.21 0.78
C ALA A 189 0.36 10.64 0.68
N PHE A 190 0.49 11.18 -0.53
CA PHE A 190 0.94 12.56 -0.72
C PHE A 190 -0.03 13.60 -0.17
N SER A 191 -1.35 13.34 -0.26
CA SER A 191 -2.37 14.26 0.23
C SER A 191 -2.47 14.32 1.76
N CYS A 192 -2.25 13.18 2.44
CA CYS A 192 -2.60 13.02 3.84
C CYS A 192 -1.41 12.81 4.77
N CYS A 193 -0.28 12.35 4.22
CA CYS A 193 0.88 11.94 5.01
C CYS A 193 2.04 12.93 4.93
N SER A 194 1.87 14.08 4.25
CA SER A 194 2.88 15.14 4.31
C SER A 194 3.08 15.53 5.77
N LYS A 195 4.12 14.98 6.38
CA LYS A 195 4.62 15.49 7.65
C LYS A 195 5.15 16.87 7.32
N SER A 196 4.33 17.88 7.58
CA SER A 196 4.84 19.23 7.68
C SER A 196 5.94 19.20 8.73
N LYS A 197 7.19 19.23 8.28
CA LYS A 197 8.31 19.62 9.12
C LYS A 197 8.23 21.10 9.42
#